data_632f6dcfb4032adec95ff84561382639
#
_entry.id   632f6dcfb4032adec95ff84561382639
#
_cell.length_a   1.000
_cell.length_b   1.000
_cell.length_c   1.000
_cell.angle_alpha   90.00
_cell.angle_beta   90.00
_cell.angle_gamma   90.00
#
_symmetry.space_group_name_H-M   'P 1'
#
loop_
_entity.id
_entity.type
_entity.pdbx_description
1 polymer ?
#
loop_
_entity_poly.entity_id
_entity_poly.type
_entity_poly.pdbx_seq_one_letter_code
_entity_poly.pdbx_strand_id
1 'polypeptide(L)'
;MAGMVNPSETYTAWSIGEGAHEVTGLKPMLNPEEQVALLKAKGVSFERCGEEQAADALARRGTFVHLASCRRLFQKHASGDDRGKYVRLDFADLLALDALDDELRKAFLAVSQDVERLAKTSMVTRASRLDDEDGYGIVADFMRAQQRRYRSYIERDLSSRMSAGIVGDVYTGRIIGHYRDAMPVWAFLEVVTFGTALAFCLFCSCLLYTSPSPRDPKTS
;
A
#
# COMPACT_ATOMS: atom_id res chain seq x y z
N MET A 1 -24.66 29.91 11.93
CA MET A 1 -23.46 30.78 12.01
C MET A 1 -22.24 29.87 12.13
N ALA A 2 -21.57 29.61 11.02
CA ALA A 2 -20.33 28.86 11.00
C ALA A 2 -19.22 29.83 11.43
N GLY A 3 -18.55 29.53 12.55
CA GLY A 3 -17.43 30.31 13.03
C GLY A 3 -16.28 30.27 12.04
N MET A 4 -15.89 31.42 11.53
CA MET A 4 -14.63 31.60 10.80
C MET A 4 -13.48 31.27 11.75
N VAL A 5 -12.77 30.19 11.48
CA VAL A 5 -11.53 29.84 12.19
C VAL A 5 -10.48 30.89 11.81
N ASN A 6 -9.92 31.54 12.82
CA ASN A 6 -8.92 32.59 12.68
C ASN A 6 -7.61 31.98 12.13
N PRO A 7 -7.05 32.46 10.99
CA PRO A 7 -5.83 31.91 10.40
C PRO A 7 -4.55 32.09 11.22
N SER A 8 -4.63 32.69 12.39
CA SER A 8 -3.50 32.89 13.32
C SER A 8 -3.41 31.88 14.47
N GLU A 9 -4.32 30.90 14.54
CA GLU A 9 -4.19 29.82 15.51
C GLU A 9 -3.10 28.85 15.06
N THR A 10 -2.05 28.77 15.84
CA THR A 10 -0.95 27.81 15.71
C THR A 10 -1.52 26.42 15.93
N TYR A 11 -1.79 25.72 14.86
CA TYR A 11 -2.10 24.29 14.94
C TYR A 11 -0.83 23.57 15.39
N THR A 12 -0.93 22.78 16.46
CA THR A 12 0.10 21.84 16.83
C THR A 12 0.22 20.84 15.68
N ALA A 13 1.20 21.00 14.81
CA ALA A 13 1.41 20.12 13.69
C ALA A 13 1.71 18.73 14.22
N TRP A 14 0.98 17.74 13.73
CA TRP A 14 1.31 16.35 13.93
C TRP A 14 2.67 16.09 13.26
N SER A 15 3.73 15.91 14.07
CA SER A 15 5.07 15.68 13.56
C SER A 15 5.39 14.20 13.50
N ILE A 16 5.81 13.74 12.33
CA ILE A 16 6.44 12.43 12.16
C ILE A 16 7.93 12.64 12.43
N GLY A 17 8.37 12.46 13.68
CA GLY A 17 9.76 12.64 14.08
C GLY A 17 9.91 13.62 15.25
N GLU A 18 11.03 13.52 15.96
CA GLU A 18 11.36 14.37 17.10
C GLU A 18 11.62 15.81 16.65
N GLY A 19 10.79 16.72 17.11
CA GLY A 19 10.96 18.16 16.96
C GLY A 19 9.67 18.84 16.50
N ALA A 20 9.08 19.70 17.35
CA ALA A 20 8.01 20.59 16.95
C ALA A 20 8.61 21.69 16.05
N HIS A 21 8.42 21.56 14.72
CA HIS A 21 8.73 22.63 13.79
C HIS A 21 7.52 23.56 13.67
N GLU A 22 7.74 24.85 13.86
CA GLU A 22 6.74 25.88 13.60
C GLU A 22 6.46 25.91 12.08
N VAL A 23 5.27 25.46 11.67
CA VAL A 23 4.87 25.43 10.27
C VAL A 23 4.33 26.80 9.87
N THR A 24 5.20 27.65 9.33
CA THR A 24 4.76 28.91 8.70
C THR A 24 4.33 28.64 7.25
N GLY A 25 3.21 29.21 6.83
CA GLY A 25 2.71 29.11 5.46
C GLY A 25 1.86 27.88 5.14
N LEU A 26 0.92 27.55 6.03
CA LEU A 26 -0.09 26.51 5.77
C LEU A 26 -0.87 26.80 4.48
N LYS A 27 -1.02 25.78 3.64
CA LYS A 27 -1.84 25.89 2.43
C LYS A 27 -3.31 25.77 2.82
N PRO A 28 -4.19 26.69 2.39
CA PRO A 28 -5.60 26.62 2.67
C PRO A 28 -6.23 25.40 2.00
N MET A 29 -7.29 24.88 2.61
CA MET A 29 -8.16 23.90 1.99
C MET A 29 -8.97 24.60 0.90
N LEU A 30 -8.87 24.12 -0.34
CA LEU A 30 -9.55 24.68 -1.50
C LEU A 30 -10.79 23.87 -1.85
N ASN A 31 -11.90 24.54 -2.14
CA ASN A 31 -13.06 23.91 -2.77
C ASN A 31 -12.78 23.57 -4.25
N PRO A 32 -13.65 22.79 -4.94
CA PRO A 32 -13.40 22.37 -6.32
C PRO A 32 -13.23 23.54 -7.30
N GLU A 33 -13.97 24.62 -7.14
CA GLU A 33 -13.91 25.81 -7.99
C GLU A 33 -12.58 26.56 -7.80
N GLU A 34 -12.13 26.68 -6.55
CA GLU A 34 -10.83 27.26 -6.22
C GLU A 34 -9.68 26.38 -6.72
N GLN A 35 -9.85 25.07 -6.74
CA GLN A 35 -8.89 24.12 -7.32
C GLN A 35 -8.77 24.30 -8.83
N VAL A 36 -9.90 24.48 -9.54
CA VAL A 36 -9.94 24.81 -10.98
C VAL A 36 -9.23 26.14 -11.23
N ALA A 37 -9.55 27.18 -10.46
CA ALA A 37 -8.88 28.49 -10.58
C ALA A 37 -7.36 28.39 -10.37
N LEU A 38 -6.92 27.59 -9.39
CA LEU A 38 -5.50 27.32 -9.14
C LEU A 38 -4.83 26.60 -10.32
N LEU A 39 -5.49 25.63 -10.94
CA LEU A 39 -4.97 24.92 -12.11
C LEU A 39 -4.87 25.86 -13.31
N LYS A 40 -5.89 26.68 -13.54
CA LYS A 40 -5.91 27.71 -14.59
C LYS A 40 -4.77 28.71 -14.43
N ALA A 41 -4.55 29.21 -13.21
CA ALA A 41 -3.42 30.10 -12.91
C ALA A 41 -2.05 29.45 -13.20
N LYS A 42 -1.97 28.12 -13.18
CA LYS A 42 -0.77 27.35 -13.53
C LYS A 42 -0.66 26.99 -15.01
N GLY A 43 -1.57 27.50 -15.86
CA GLY A 43 -1.56 27.28 -17.30
C GLY A 43 -2.20 25.98 -17.77
N VAL A 44 -3.07 25.38 -16.96
CA VAL A 44 -3.93 24.27 -17.42
C VAL A 44 -5.10 24.87 -18.18
N SER A 45 -5.37 24.38 -19.41
CA SER A 45 -6.54 24.75 -20.20
C SER A 45 -7.74 23.84 -19.84
N PHE A 46 -8.93 24.32 -20.21
CA PHE A 46 -10.20 23.63 -19.99
C PHE A 46 -11.04 23.65 -21.30
N GLU A 47 -10.36 23.47 -22.42
CA GLU A 47 -11.00 23.54 -23.74
C GLU A 47 -11.77 22.27 -24.06
N ARG A 48 -11.24 21.11 -23.69
CA ARG A 48 -11.86 19.81 -23.91
C ARG A 48 -12.76 19.36 -22.76
N CYS A 49 -12.53 19.90 -21.55
CA CYS A 49 -13.33 19.70 -20.39
C CYS A 49 -13.60 21.06 -19.76
N GLY A 50 -14.84 21.53 -19.81
CA GLY A 50 -15.25 22.83 -19.27
C GLY A 50 -14.95 22.94 -17.76
N GLU A 51 -14.78 24.17 -17.25
CA GLU A 51 -14.44 24.44 -15.85
C GLU A 51 -15.47 23.86 -14.87
N GLU A 52 -16.76 23.88 -15.21
CA GLU A 52 -17.82 23.28 -14.39
C GLU A 52 -17.69 21.76 -14.33
N GLN A 53 -17.43 21.10 -15.46
CA GLN A 53 -17.20 19.65 -15.50
C GLN A 53 -15.93 19.27 -14.74
N ALA A 54 -14.91 20.12 -14.80
CA ALA A 54 -13.68 19.91 -14.05
C ALA A 54 -13.89 20.01 -12.53
N ALA A 55 -14.66 20.99 -12.07
CA ALA A 55 -15.04 21.13 -10.66
C ALA A 55 -15.84 19.92 -10.18
N ASP A 56 -16.81 19.44 -10.97
CA ASP A 56 -17.58 18.24 -10.67
C ASP A 56 -16.69 16.98 -10.60
N ALA A 57 -15.74 16.84 -11.52
CA ALA A 57 -14.77 15.74 -11.49
C ALA A 57 -13.88 15.79 -10.25
N LEU A 58 -13.40 16.97 -9.85
CA LEU A 58 -12.61 17.17 -8.63
C LEU A 58 -13.39 16.87 -7.35
N ALA A 59 -14.70 17.15 -7.35
CA ALA A 59 -15.58 16.84 -6.23
C ALA A 59 -15.85 15.34 -6.08
N ARG A 60 -15.88 14.57 -7.17
CA ARG A 60 -16.34 13.17 -7.17
C ARG A 60 -15.23 12.13 -7.30
N ARG A 61 -14.14 12.43 -8.01
CA ARG A 61 -13.10 11.44 -8.38
C ARG A 61 -11.94 11.33 -7.42
N GLY A 62 -12.00 11.98 -6.29
CA GLY A 62 -10.99 11.85 -5.29
C GLY A 62 -10.13 13.08 -5.07
N THR A 63 -8.96 12.91 -4.49
CA THR A 63 -8.20 14.05 -3.99
C THR A 63 -7.57 14.85 -5.13
N PHE A 64 -7.70 16.16 -5.06
CA PHE A 64 -6.95 17.11 -5.88
C PHE A 64 -5.45 16.78 -5.98
N VAL A 65 -4.88 16.23 -4.90
CA VAL A 65 -3.47 15.83 -4.84
C VAL A 65 -3.15 14.74 -5.87
N HIS A 66 -4.05 13.77 -6.07
CA HIS A 66 -3.84 12.68 -7.02
C HIS A 66 -3.83 13.20 -8.46
N LEU A 67 -4.91 13.85 -8.90
CA LEU A 67 -4.99 14.49 -10.22
C LEU A 67 -3.86 15.49 -10.45
N ALA A 68 -3.56 16.30 -9.43
CA ALA A 68 -2.48 17.27 -9.49
C ALA A 68 -1.09 16.64 -9.57
N SER A 69 -0.88 15.42 -9.11
CA SER A 69 0.43 14.72 -9.21
C SER A 69 0.78 14.41 -10.67
N CYS A 70 -0.20 14.04 -11.49
CA CYS A 70 -0.02 13.75 -12.91
C CYS A 70 0.55 14.92 -13.72
N ARG A 71 0.37 16.16 -13.23
CA ARG A 71 0.97 17.36 -13.86
C ARG A 71 2.49 17.31 -13.96
N ARG A 72 3.17 16.49 -13.13
CA ARG A 72 4.64 16.34 -13.17
C ARG A 72 5.14 15.73 -14.49
N LEU A 73 4.27 15.06 -15.22
CA LEU A 73 4.59 14.45 -16.51
C LEU A 73 4.62 15.48 -17.65
N PHE A 74 4.13 16.70 -17.41
CA PHE A 74 4.02 17.75 -18.42
C PHE A 74 5.09 18.82 -18.25
N GLN A 75 5.57 19.31 -19.38
CA GLN A 75 6.60 20.36 -19.42
C GLN A 75 6.03 21.71 -18.99
N LYS A 76 6.90 22.54 -18.47
CA LYS A 76 6.61 23.93 -18.13
C LYS A 76 7.45 24.87 -18.96
N HIS A 77 6.92 26.07 -19.21
CA HIS A 77 7.68 27.14 -19.84
C HIS A 77 8.91 27.49 -18.98
N ALA A 78 10.09 27.45 -19.61
CA ALA A 78 11.35 27.72 -18.92
C ALA A 78 11.63 29.23 -18.78
N SER A 79 11.07 30.07 -19.68
CA SER A 79 11.32 31.52 -19.76
C SER A 79 10.09 32.27 -20.31
N GLY A 80 10.15 33.60 -20.32
CA GLY A 80 9.06 34.46 -20.77
C GLY A 80 7.97 34.68 -19.71
N ASP A 81 6.88 35.34 -20.11
CA ASP A 81 5.76 35.72 -19.23
C ASP A 81 5.00 34.55 -18.68
N ASP A 82 5.07 33.40 -19.34
CA ASP A 82 4.44 32.16 -18.93
C ASP A 82 5.39 31.22 -18.17
N ARG A 83 6.55 31.69 -17.71
CA ARG A 83 7.51 30.89 -16.97
C ARG A 83 6.85 30.17 -15.80
N GLY A 84 7.03 28.85 -15.75
CA GLY A 84 6.48 27.99 -14.71
C GLY A 84 5.04 27.50 -14.94
N LYS A 85 4.33 28.04 -15.95
CA LYS A 85 3.05 27.51 -16.40
C LYS A 85 3.24 26.28 -17.27
N TYR A 86 2.25 25.39 -17.31
CA TYR A 86 2.29 24.19 -18.14
C TYR A 86 2.15 24.49 -19.61
N VAL A 87 2.87 23.72 -20.45
CA VAL A 87 2.82 23.81 -21.90
C VAL A 87 1.75 22.83 -22.42
N ARG A 88 0.69 23.35 -23.07
CA ARG A 88 -0.34 22.54 -23.74
C ARG A 88 -0.97 21.45 -22.86
N LEU A 89 -1.15 21.71 -21.58
CA LEU A 89 -1.83 20.81 -20.68
C LEU A 89 -3.30 21.20 -20.58
N ASP A 90 -4.19 20.32 -21.02
CA ASP A 90 -5.63 20.44 -20.79
C ASP A 90 -6.05 19.57 -19.60
N PHE A 91 -7.08 20.00 -18.87
CA PHE A 91 -7.58 19.23 -17.73
C PHE A 91 -8.07 17.83 -18.14
N ALA A 92 -8.58 17.67 -19.37
CA ALA A 92 -8.98 16.37 -19.90
C ALA A 92 -7.79 15.38 -19.97
N ASP A 93 -6.54 15.85 -20.15
CA ASP A 93 -5.36 14.97 -20.11
C ASP A 93 -5.12 14.41 -18.71
N LEU A 94 -5.37 15.21 -17.67
CA LEU A 94 -5.26 14.77 -16.28
C LEU A 94 -6.33 13.74 -15.97
N LEU A 95 -7.56 13.91 -16.45
CA LEU A 95 -8.63 12.93 -16.28
C LEU A 95 -8.35 11.62 -17.02
N ALA A 96 -7.76 11.70 -18.22
CA ALA A 96 -7.38 10.51 -18.99
C ALA A 96 -6.28 9.71 -18.29
N LEU A 97 -5.28 10.40 -17.71
CA LEU A 97 -4.22 9.77 -16.94
C LEU A 97 -4.74 9.15 -15.64
N ASP A 98 -5.64 9.83 -14.95
CA ASP A 98 -6.31 9.31 -13.75
C ASP A 98 -7.08 8.01 -14.05
N ALA A 99 -7.84 8.01 -15.14
CA ALA A 99 -8.56 6.83 -15.58
C ALA A 99 -7.63 5.65 -15.93
N LEU A 100 -6.50 5.94 -16.59
CA LEU A 100 -5.49 4.93 -16.91
C LEU A 100 -4.81 4.39 -15.66
N ASP A 101 -4.46 5.24 -14.69
CA ASP A 101 -3.88 4.84 -13.41
C ASP A 101 -4.85 3.93 -12.63
N ASP A 102 -6.14 4.25 -12.65
CA ASP A 102 -7.20 3.47 -12.00
C ASP A 102 -7.33 2.06 -12.62
N GLU A 103 -7.33 1.95 -13.95
CA GLU A 103 -7.33 0.66 -14.64
C GLU A 103 -6.07 -0.15 -14.35
N LEU A 104 -4.92 0.52 -14.33
CA LEU A 104 -3.64 -0.12 -14.00
C LEU A 104 -3.63 -0.64 -12.57
N ARG A 105 -4.13 0.15 -11.60
CA ARG A 105 -4.26 -0.28 -10.19
C ARG A 105 -5.16 -1.49 -10.05
N LYS A 106 -6.30 -1.52 -10.73
CA LYS A 106 -7.22 -2.68 -10.73
C LYS A 106 -6.54 -3.93 -11.28
N ALA A 107 -5.84 -3.80 -12.40
CA ALA A 107 -5.10 -4.92 -13.00
C ALA A 107 -4.01 -5.44 -12.06
N PHE A 108 -3.21 -4.56 -11.47
CA PHE A 108 -2.17 -4.96 -10.51
C PHE A 108 -2.75 -5.60 -9.26
N LEU A 109 -3.87 -5.10 -8.75
CA LEU A 109 -4.53 -5.69 -7.58
C LEU A 109 -4.99 -7.12 -7.89
N ALA A 110 -5.64 -7.34 -9.03
CA ALA A 110 -6.08 -8.66 -9.44
C ALA A 110 -4.92 -9.64 -9.58
N VAL A 111 -3.85 -9.25 -10.29
CA VAL A 111 -2.64 -10.07 -10.45
C VAL A 111 -1.99 -10.35 -9.10
N SER A 112 -1.89 -9.36 -8.21
CA SER A 112 -1.29 -9.54 -6.89
C SER A 112 -2.07 -10.56 -6.04
N GLN A 113 -3.40 -10.51 -6.08
CA GLN A 113 -4.26 -11.47 -5.38
C GLN A 113 -4.10 -12.89 -5.95
N ASP A 114 -4.01 -13.04 -7.26
CA ASP A 114 -3.78 -14.34 -7.89
C ASP A 114 -2.41 -14.90 -7.54
N VAL A 115 -1.36 -14.10 -7.60
CA VAL A 115 0.00 -14.50 -7.20
C VAL A 115 0.03 -14.92 -5.74
N GLU A 116 -0.61 -14.15 -4.85
CA GLU A 116 -0.70 -14.49 -3.43
C GLU A 116 -1.38 -15.84 -3.21
N ARG A 117 -2.54 -16.04 -3.81
CA ARG A 117 -3.31 -17.29 -3.71
C ARG A 117 -2.50 -18.48 -4.22
N LEU A 118 -1.90 -18.36 -5.41
CA LEU A 118 -1.10 -19.43 -6.01
C LEU A 118 0.16 -19.76 -5.17
N ALA A 119 0.84 -18.74 -4.66
CA ALA A 119 2.01 -18.93 -3.79
C ALA A 119 1.63 -19.67 -2.51
N LYS A 120 0.60 -19.21 -1.81
CA LYS A 120 0.09 -19.87 -0.58
C LYS A 120 -0.30 -21.32 -0.83
N THR A 121 -1.11 -21.58 -1.87
CA THR A 121 -1.55 -22.93 -2.24
C THR A 121 -0.36 -23.84 -2.57
N SER A 122 0.59 -23.34 -3.36
CA SER A 122 1.79 -24.08 -3.73
C SER A 122 2.64 -24.45 -2.51
N MET A 123 2.79 -23.55 -1.56
CA MET A 123 3.54 -23.78 -0.33
C MET A 123 2.90 -24.86 0.55
N VAL A 124 1.58 -24.75 0.80
CA VAL A 124 0.85 -25.75 1.57
C VAL A 124 0.95 -27.13 0.90
N THR A 125 0.74 -27.19 -0.42
CA THR A 125 0.84 -28.44 -1.19
C THR A 125 2.23 -29.05 -1.12
N ARG A 126 3.29 -28.25 -1.17
CA ARG A 126 4.66 -28.75 -1.07
C ARG A 126 4.97 -29.23 0.36
N ALA A 127 4.61 -28.46 1.37
CA ALA A 127 4.77 -28.87 2.77
C ALA A 127 4.07 -30.20 3.06
N SER A 128 2.85 -30.42 2.56
CA SER A 128 2.10 -31.66 2.76
C SER A 128 2.68 -32.91 2.06
N ARG A 129 3.72 -32.74 1.23
CA ARG A 129 4.43 -33.83 0.53
C ARG A 129 5.79 -34.17 1.16
N LEU A 130 6.20 -33.47 2.20
CA LEU A 130 7.43 -33.76 2.92
C LEU A 130 7.13 -34.80 4.00
N ASP A 131 7.82 -35.96 3.93
CA ASP A 131 7.53 -37.11 4.79
C ASP A 131 7.72 -36.83 6.28
N ASP A 132 8.63 -35.92 6.65
CA ASP A 132 8.95 -35.57 8.02
C ASP A 132 8.36 -34.22 8.49
N GLU A 133 7.45 -33.60 7.71
CA GLU A 133 6.92 -32.25 7.99
C GLU A 133 5.46 -32.34 8.44
N ASP A 134 5.21 -31.94 9.68
CA ASP A 134 3.87 -31.88 10.28
C ASP A 134 3.12 -30.55 10.01
N GLY A 135 3.78 -29.62 9.32
CA GLY A 135 3.27 -28.28 9.03
C GLY A 135 3.47 -27.27 10.16
N TYR A 136 3.98 -27.69 11.34
CA TYR A 136 4.26 -26.79 12.47
C TYR A 136 5.74 -26.43 12.57
N GLY A 137 6.61 -27.42 12.35
CA GLY A 137 8.06 -27.28 12.45
C GLY A 137 8.59 -26.17 11.56
N ILE A 138 8.18 -26.13 10.31
CA ILE A 138 8.62 -25.15 9.31
C ILE A 138 8.26 -23.69 9.68
N VAL A 139 7.09 -23.46 10.31
CA VAL A 139 6.69 -22.13 10.79
C VAL A 139 7.54 -21.74 12.00
N ALA A 140 7.79 -22.66 12.94
CA ALA A 140 8.63 -22.39 14.09
C ALA A 140 10.08 -22.08 13.67
N ASP A 141 10.62 -22.78 12.67
CA ASP A 141 11.94 -22.54 12.11
C ASP A 141 12.02 -21.19 11.41
N PHE A 142 11.03 -20.83 10.62
CA PHE A 142 10.93 -19.51 10.01
C PHE A 142 10.97 -18.43 11.09
N MET A 143 10.14 -18.51 12.11
CA MET A 143 10.09 -17.51 13.18
C MET A 143 11.42 -17.42 13.94
N ARG A 144 12.11 -18.54 14.19
CA ARG A 144 13.43 -18.57 14.84
C ARG A 144 14.52 -17.93 13.98
N ALA A 145 14.48 -18.15 12.68
CA ALA A 145 15.44 -17.60 11.71
C ALA A 145 15.33 -16.08 11.54
N GLN A 146 14.19 -15.49 11.90
CA GLN A 146 13.99 -14.03 11.71
C GLN A 146 14.79 -13.22 12.74
N GLN A 147 15.27 -12.05 12.28
CA GLN A 147 15.82 -11.04 13.19
C GLN A 147 14.78 -10.65 14.24
N ARG A 148 15.23 -10.40 15.48
CA ARG A 148 14.36 -10.07 16.62
C ARG A 148 13.32 -8.98 16.30
N ARG A 149 13.72 -7.92 15.60
CA ARG A 149 12.83 -6.81 15.24
C ARG A 149 11.69 -7.26 14.31
N TYR A 150 11.99 -8.06 13.29
CA TYR A 150 11.00 -8.53 12.33
C TYR A 150 10.07 -9.59 12.96
N ARG A 151 10.60 -10.50 13.75
CA ARG A 151 9.81 -11.45 14.53
C ARG A 151 8.82 -10.72 15.45
N SER A 152 9.27 -9.72 16.21
CA SER A 152 8.40 -8.93 17.08
C SER A 152 7.34 -8.13 16.30
N TYR A 153 7.62 -7.76 15.05
CA TYR A 153 6.63 -7.16 14.16
C TYR A 153 5.53 -8.18 13.82
N ILE A 154 5.88 -9.39 13.39
CA ILE A 154 4.92 -10.45 13.05
C ILE A 154 4.06 -10.80 14.28
N GLU A 155 4.68 -11.05 15.43
CA GLU A 155 4.00 -11.38 16.68
C GLU A 155 3.00 -10.30 17.11
N ARG A 156 3.37 -9.03 16.97
CA ARG A 156 2.51 -7.89 17.28
C ARG A 156 1.35 -7.77 16.30
N ASP A 157 1.59 -7.95 14.99
CA ASP A 157 0.54 -7.93 13.97
C ASP A 157 -0.51 -9.02 14.23
N LEU A 158 -0.08 -10.26 14.49
CA LEU A 158 -0.97 -11.36 14.84
C LEU A 158 -1.73 -11.10 16.15
N SER A 159 -1.06 -10.60 17.18
CA SER A 159 -1.71 -10.26 18.46
C SER A 159 -2.75 -9.16 18.32
N SER A 160 -2.47 -8.14 17.50
CA SER A 160 -3.42 -7.05 17.24
C SER A 160 -4.69 -7.54 16.54
N ARG A 161 -4.55 -8.45 15.58
CA ARG A 161 -5.68 -9.05 14.87
C ARG A 161 -6.53 -9.95 15.76
N MET A 162 -5.91 -10.66 16.68
CA MET A 162 -6.60 -11.49 17.68
C MET A 162 -7.44 -10.61 18.62
N SER A 163 -6.91 -9.47 19.04
CA SER A 163 -7.55 -8.54 19.99
C SER A 163 -8.63 -7.67 19.35
N ALA A 164 -8.64 -7.51 18.04
CA ALA A 164 -9.52 -6.63 17.28
C ALA A 164 -10.97 -7.13 17.16
N GLY A 165 -11.43 -8.00 18.03
CA GLY A 165 -12.67 -8.77 17.98
C GLY A 165 -14.00 -8.03 17.83
N ILE A 166 -14.02 -6.71 17.61
CA ILE A 166 -15.23 -5.91 17.34
C ILE A 166 -15.14 -5.12 16.01
N VAL A 167 -13.94 -4.83 15.50
CA VAL A 167 -13.73 -4.01 14.29
C VAL A 167 -12.81 -4.67 13.28
N GLY A 168 -12.13 -5.76 13.65
CA GLY A 168 -11.22 -6.49 12.79
C GLY A 168 -11.88 -7.70 12.12
N ASP A 169 -11.12 -8.37 11.28
CA ASP A 169 -11.50 -9.61 10.64
C ASP A 169 -11.74 -10.72 11.69
N VAL A 170 -13.01 -10.93 12.01
CA VAL A 170 -13.47 -11.95 12.98
C VAL A 170 -12.95 -13.36 12.59
N TYR A 171 -12.82 -13.62 11.30
CA TYR A 171 -12.34 -14.89 10.76
C TYR A 171 -10.85 -15.10 11.12
N THR A 172 -10.00 -14.14 10.78
CA THR A 172 -8.57 -14.17 11.09
C THR A 172 -8.30 -14.26 12.59
N GLY A 173 -9.03 -13.50 13.41
CA GLY A 173 -8.92 -13.54 14.87
C GLY A 173 -9.27 -14.90 15.47
N ARG A 174 -10.27 -15.59 14.91
CA ARG A 174 -10.64 -16.96 15.33
C ARG A 174 -9.55 -17.98 14.99
N ILE A 175 -8.96 -17.92 13.81
CA ILE A 175 -7.86 -18.79 13.40
C ILE A 175 -6.67 -18.59 14.36
N ILE A 176 -6.25 -17.33 14.57
CA ILE A 176 -5.13 -17.02 15.47
C ILE A 176 -5.42 -17.52 16.90
N GLY A 177 -6.64 -17.30 17.40
CA GLY A 177 -7.03 -17.76 18.73
C GLY A 177 -7.03 -19.29 18.88
N HIS A 178 -7.43 -20.00 17.81
CA HIS A 178 -7.44 -21.47 17.79
C HIS A 178 -6.03 -22.08 17.79
N TYR A 179 -5.10 -21.49 17.03
CA TYR A 179 -3.73 -21.97 16.88
C TYR A 179 -2.70 -21.16 17.70
N ARG A 180 -3.12 -20.59 18.82
CA ARG A 180 -2.33 -19.63 19.62
C ARG A 180 -0.91 -20.12 19.93
N ASP A 181 -0.77 -21.37 20.34
CA ASP A 181 0.48 -21.91 20.90
C ASP A 181 1.36 -22.59 19.85
N ALA A 182 0.75 -23.07 18.77
CA ALA A 182 1.46 -23.66 17.63
C ALA A 182 0.64 -23.46 16.35
N MET A 183 1.16 -22.67 15.45
CA MET A 183 0.45 -22.32 14.21
C MET A 183 0.99 -23.13 13.04
N PRO A 184 0.13 -23.97 12.40
CA PRO A 184 0.55 -24.74 11.24
C PRO A 184 0.62 -23.86 9.99
N VAL A 185 1.38 -24.32 8.98
CA VAL A 185 1.65 -23.56 7.74
C VAL A 185 0.39 -23.08 7.03
N TRP A 186 -0.66 -23.87 6.99
CA TRP A 186 -1.91 -23.49 6.34
C TRP A 186 -2.66 -22.37 7.07
N ALA A 187 -2.62 -22.37 8.40
CA ALA A 187 -3.21 -21.30 9.21
C ALA A 187 -2.32 -20.04 9.19
N PHE A 188 -1.01 -20.22 9.28
CA PHE A 188 -0.04 -19.12 9.23
C PHE A 188 -0.18 -18.31 7.93
N LEU A 189 -0.17 -18.98 6.78
CA LEU A 189 -0.29 -18.33 5.47
C LEU A 189 -1.66 -17.64 5.27
N GLU A 190 -2.69 -18.07 5.96
CA GLU A 190 -4.02 -17.44 5.88
C GLU A 190 -4.08 -16.11 6.65
N VAL A 191 -3.37 -16.02 7.76
CA VAL A 191 -3.50 -14.88 8.69
C VAL A 191 -2.41 -13.82 8.56
N VAL A 192 -1.27 -14.14 7.94
CA VAL A 192 -0.17 -13.17 7.80
C VAL A 192 -0.37 -12.22 6.61
N THR A 193 0.31 -11.07 6.66
CA THR A 193 0.35 -10.15 5.52
C THR A 193 1.05 -10.78 4.31
N PHE A 194 0.73 -10.29 3.10
CA PHE A 194 1.40 -10.75 1.87
C PHE A 194 2.93 -10.65 1.95
N GLY A 195 3.46 -9.57 2.53
CA GLY A 195 4.91 -9.41 2.71
C GLY A 195 5.52 -10.49 3.60
N THR A 196 4.83 -10.87 4.68
CA THR A 196 5.26 -11.96 5.57
C THR A 196 5.13 -13.31 4.87
N ALA A 197 4.05 -13.56 4.12
CA ALA A 197 3.89 -14.78 3.34
C ALA A 197 5.00 -14.93 2.28
N LEU A 198 5.38 -13.85 1.58
CA LEU A 198 6.48 -13.86 0.63
C LEU A 198 7.83 -14.15 1.31
N ALA A 199 8.11 -13.53 2.45
CA ALA A 199 9.32 -13.82 3.22
C ALA A 199 9.37 -15.29 3.67
N PHE A 200 8.24 -15.87 4.07
CA PHE A 200 8.13 -17.29 4.38
C PHE A 200 8.38 -18.18 3.16
N CYS A 201 7.82 -17.85 1.99
CA CYS A 201 8.07 -18.57 0.75
C CYS A 201 9.56 -18.57 0.37
N LEU A 202 10.24 -17.43 0.51
CA LEU A 202 11.68 -17.30 0.25
C LEU A 202 12.49 -18.17 1.23
N PHE A 203 12.14 -18.15 2.52
CA PHE A 203 12.77 -18.99 3.52
C PHE A 203 12.65 -20.47 3.18
N CYS A 204 11.46 -20.94 2.85
CA CYS A 204 11.21 -22.33 2.45
C CYS A 204 11.97 -22.71 1.18
N SER A 205 12.07 -21.80 0.21
CA SER A 205 12.84 -22.02 -1.02
C SER A 205 14.31 -22.22 -0.71
N CYS A 206 14.89 -21.43 0.19
CA CYS A 206 16.28 -21.60 0.62
C CYS A 206 16.50 -22.97 1.28
N LEU A 207 15.59 -23.44 2.12
CA LEU A 207 15.69 -24.76 2.76
C LEU A 207 15.68 -25.90 1.72
N LEU A 208 14.80 -25.78 0.71
CA LEU A 208 14.71 -26.80 -0.35
C LEU A 208 15.99 -26.88 -1.23
N TYR A 209 16.69 -25.74 -1.42
CA TYR A 209 17.97 -25.72 -2.17
C TYR A 209 19.15 -26.17 -1.34
N THR A 210 19.08 -26.11 0.00
CA THR A 210 20.19 -26.49 0.90
C THR A 210 20.04 -27.92 1.42
N SER A 211 18.88 -28.57 1.24
CA SER A 211 18.72 -30.00 1.56
C SER A 211 19.47 -30.83 0.55
N PRO A 212 20.33 -31.81 0.96
CA PRO A 212 21.01 -32.69 0.04
C PRO A 212 19.99 -33.41 -0.83
N SER A 213 20.26 -33.43 -2.15
CA SER A 213 19.41 -34.14 -3.10
C SER A 213 19.33 -35.62 -2.70
N PRO A 214 18.13 -36.26 -2.70
CA PRO A 214 18.00 -37.69 -2.46
C PRO A 214 18.79 -38.57 -3.45
N ARG A 215 19.43 -37.96 -4.47
CA ARG A 215 20.20 -38.62 -5.52
C ARG A 215 21.73 -38.62 -5.32
N ASP A 216 22.23 -38.04 -4.24
CA ASP A 216 23.64 -38.15 -3.93
C ASP A 216 23.89 -39.54 -3.35
N PRO A 217 24.57 -40.46 -4.08
CA PRO A 217 24.90 -41.77 -3.57
C PRO A 217 25.82 -41.56 -2.34
N LYS A 218 25.41 -42.11 -1.21
CA LYS A 218 26.29 -42.20 -0.04
C LYS A 218 27.57 -42.90 -0.49
N THR A 219 28.64 -42.15 -0.61
CA THR A 219 29.97 -42.71 -0.76
C THR A 219 30.31 -43.48 0.49
N SER A 220 30.28 -44.80 0.39
CA SER A 220 30.72 -45.74 1.39
C SER A 220 32.23 -45.70 1.53
#